data_37066f14b1d28504733f57a89b5bc835
#
_entry.id   37066f14b1d28504733f57a89b5bc835
#
_cell.length_a   1.000
_cell.length_b   1.000
_cell.length_c   1.000
_cell.angle_alpha   90.00
_cell.angle_beta   90.00
_cell.angle_gamma   90.00
#
_symmetry.space_group_name_H-M   'P 1'
#
loop_
_entity.id
_entity.type
_entity.pdbx_description
1 polymer ?
#
loop_
_entity_poly.entity_id
_entity_poly.type
_entity_poly.pdbx_seq_one_letter_code
_entity_poly.pdbx_strand_id
1 'polypeptide(L)'
;MCLHQKPACVCKRNKAYIFHRDSVLPERVVINLYCPECRDRTNRDQSTMIEDVGWLIEYDMEVARFYLELKGVDHPVTPEFIFDEGYCTWYGMSPNDLEENARVHQELLPLQKKDKLLYFNELKRIRLAQFAELKKTGWRKAQNI
;
A
#
# COMPACT_ATOMS: atom_id res chain seq x y z
N MET A 1 14.54 10.32 -2.12
CA MET A 1 13.48 10.11 -3.13
C MET A 1 12.76 8.81 -2.83
N CYS A 2 11.45 8.79 -2.94
CA CYS A 2 10.68 7.59 -2.66
C CYS A 2 10.56 6.71 -3.92
N LEU A 3 10.57 5.41 -3.71
CA LEU A 3 10.44 4.43 -4.78
C LEU A 3 9.02 3.90 -4.82
N HIS A 4 8.50 3.67 -6.04
CA HIS A 4 7.21 3.04 -6.25
C HIS A 4 7.40 1.81 -7.11
N GLN A 5 6.61 0.76 -6.83
CA GLN A 5 6.59 -0.44 -7.67
C GLN A 5 5.16 -0.96 -7.81
N LYS A 6 4.93 -1.76 -8.84
CA LYS A 6 3.64 -2.39 -9.08
C LYS A 6 3.83 -3.90 -9.27
N PRO A 7 4.12 -4.64 -8.19
CA PRO A 7 4.28 -6.08 -8.31
C PRO A 7 2.97 -6.78 -8.61
N ALA A 8 3.07 -7.91 -9.30
CA ALA A 8 1.93 -8.78 -9.54
C ALA A 8 1.79 -9.80 -8.42
N CYS A 9 0.56 -10.17 -8.09
CA CYS A 9 0.27 -11.34 -7.27
C CYS A 9 0.86 -12.60 -7.91
N VAL A 10 1.12 -13.62 -7.10
CA VAL A 10 1.61 -14.93 -7.59
C VAL A 10 0.70 -15.54 -8.66
N CYS A 11 -0.58 -15.19 -8.67
CA CYS A 11 -1.52 -15.63 -9.72
C CYS A 11 -1.39 -14.83 -11.01
N LYS A 12 -0.65 -13.73 -11.03
CA LYS A 12 -0.42 -12.80 -12.15
C LYS A 12 -1.67 -12.07 -12.65
N ARG A 13 -2.82 -12.26 -12.02
CA ARG A 13 -4.08 -11.59 -12.41
C ARG A 13 -4.28 -10.25 -11.73
N ASN A 14 -3.79 -10.11 -10.51
CA ASN A 14 -3.94 -8.89 -9.71
C ASN A 14 -2.59 -8.26 -9.42
N LYS A 15 -2.57 -6.93 -9.38
CA LYS A 15 -1.38 -6.14 -9.08
C LYS A 15 -1.70 -5.17 -7.97
N ALA A 16 -0.67 -4.71 -7.25
CA ALA A 16 -0.82 -3.71 -6.22
C ALA A 16 0.24 -2.63 -6.39
N TYR A 17 -0.10 -1.40 -6.04
CA TYR A 17 0.86 -0.30 -6.02
C TYR A 17 1.51 -0.24 -4.64
N ILE A 18 2.83 -0.38 -4.60
CA ILE A 18 3.62 -0.38 -3.38
C ILE A 18 4.54 0.84 -3.36
N PHE A 19 4.66 1.44 -2.19
CA PHE A 19 5.43 2.62 -1.91
C PHE A 19 6.59 2.26 -0.97
N HIS A 20 7.79 2.78 -1.27
CA HIS A 20 8.99 2.61 -0.45
C HIS A 20 9.46 3.98 0.03
N ARG A 21 9.36 4.23 1.33
CA ARG A 21 9.74 5.52 1.92
C ARG A 21 11.25 5.75 1.79
N ASP A 22 11.60 6.90 1.20
CA ASP A 22 13.00 7.36 1.05
C ASP A 22 13.91 6.37 0.33
N SER A 23 13.34 5.40 -0.37
CA SER A 23 14.08 4.33 -1.07
C SER A 23 15.05 3.56 -0.16
N VAL A 24 14.74 3.49 1.14
CA VAL A 24 15.58 2.76 2.11
C VAL A 24 15.59 1.28 1.79
N LEU A 25 14.43 0.69 1.51
CA LEU A 25 14.32 -0.71 1.11
C LEU A 25 14.19 -0.82 -0.41
N PRO A 26 14.96 -1.72 -1.05
CA PRO A 26 14.87 -1.94 -2.50
C PRO A 26 13.59 -2.71 -2.87
N GLU A 27 13.24 -2.70 -4.17
CA GLU A 27 12.07 -3.43 -4.67
C GLU A 27 12.11 -4.92 -4.32
N ARG A 28 13.29 -5.53 -4.34
CA ARG A 28 13.47 -6.94 -4.05
C ARG A 28 13.13 -7.35 -2.62
N VAL A 29 12.86 -6.39 -1.72
CA VAL A 29 12.38 -6.70 -0.36
C VAL A 29 11.01 -7.39 -0.41
N VAL A 30 10.22 -7.15 -1.45
CA VAL A 30 8.96 -7.85 -1.68
C VAL A 30 9.26 -9.13 -2.47
N ILE A 31 9.19 -10.28 -1.80
CA ILE A 31 9.41 -11.58 -2.43
C ILE A 31 8.17 -12.01 -3.19
N ASN A 32 7.01 -11.97 -2.53
CA ASN A 32 5.73 -12.38 -3.09
C ASN A 32 4.62 -11.45 -2.62
N LEU A 33 3.63 -11.30 -3.48
CA LEU A 33 2.38 -10.61 -3.18
C LEU A 33 1.25 -11.61 -3.39
N TYR A 34 0.29 -11.63 -2.46
CA TYR A 34 -0.88 -12.51 -2.55
C TYR A 34 -2.15 -11.68 -2.50
N CYS A 35 -2.95 -11.73 -3.57
CA CYS A 35 -4.27 -11.11 -3.60
C CYS A 35 -5.25 -11.87 -2.68
N PRO A 36 -6.46 -11.35 -2.42
CA PRO A 36 -7.39 -12.03 -1.52
C PRO A 36 -7.71 -13.47 -1.88
N GLU A 37 -7.78 -13.80 -3.18
CA GLU A 37 -8.00 -15.18 -3.63
C GLU A 37 -6.80 -16.09 -3.30
N CYS A 38 -5.59 -15.60 -3.56
CA CYS A 38 -4.36 -16.36 -3.31
C CYS A 38 -4.05 -16.45 -1.82
N ARG A 39 -4.42 -15.43 -1.06
CA ARG A 39 -4.25 -15.40 0.39
C ARG A 39 -4.97 -16.57 1.06
N ASP A 40 -6.18 -16.89 0.62
CA ASP A 40 -6.97 -17.98 1.19
C ASP A 40 -6.33 -19.36 0.97
N ARG A 41 -5.44 -19.48 -0.01
CA ARG A 41 -4.73 -20.72 -0.34
C ARG A 41 -3.29 -20.75 0.16
N THR A 42 -2.85 -19.71 0.87
CA THR A 42 -1.47 -19.56 1.31
C THR A 42 -1.40 -19.59 2.83
N ASN A 43 -0.47 -20.39 3.36
CA ASN A 43 -0.20 -20.40 4.79
C ASN A 43 0.57 -19.14 5.17
N ARG A 44 0.01 -18.34 6.07
CA ARG A 44 0.64 -17.11 6.54
C ARG A 44 1.81 -17.44 7.48
N ASP A 45 2.98 -16.88 7.15
CA ASP A 45 4.15 -16.90 8.02
C ASP A 45 4.26 -15.53 8.69
N GLN A 46 3.94 -15.45 9.97
CA GLN A 46 3.94 -14.19 10.73
C GLN A 46 5.33 -13.55 10.84
N SER A 47 6.38 -14.34 10.66
CA SER A 47 7.75 -13.82 10.74
C SER A 47 8.20 -13.09 9.46
N THR A 48 7.53 -13.31 8.34
CA THR A 48 7.92 -12.75 7.03
C THR A 48 6.79 -12.02 6.30
N MET A 49 5.55 -12.19 6.73
CA MET A 49 4.38 -11.68 5.99
C MET A 49 3.57 -10.69 6.81
N ILE A 50 2.99 -9.71 6.11
CA ILE A 50 2.00 -8.80 6.68
C ILE A 50 0.68 -8.96 5.93
N GLU A 51 -0.41 -9.04 6.67
CA GLU A 51 -1.76 -9.10 6.10
C GLU A 51 -2.47 -7.77 6.26
N ASP A 52 -3.12 -7.31 5.20
CA ASP A 52 -3.97 -6.13 5.24
C ASP A 52 -5.23 -6.39 4.40
N VAL A 53 -6.33 -6.62 5.06
CA VAL A 53 -7.68 -6.91 4.54
C VAL A 53 -7.63 -7.83 3.32
N GLY A 54 -7.20 -9.07 3.57
CA GLY A 54 -7.17 -10.13 2.58
C GLY A 54 -5.95 -10.17 1.68
N TRP A 55 -5.12 -9.12 1.67
CA TRP A 55 -3.86 -9.11 0.93
C TRP A 55 -2.71 -9.52 1.83
N LEU A 56 -1.73 -10.24 1.27
CA LEU A 56 -0.47 -10.58 1.97
C LEU A 56 0.71 -10.03 1.19
N ILE A 57 1.65 -9.42 1.91
CA ILE A 57 2.97 -9.09 1.38
C ILE A 57 3.98 -9.96 2.11
N GLU A 58 4.81 -10.66 1.34
CA GLU A 58 5.94 -11.41 1.89
C GLU A 58 7.22 -10.64 1.69
N TYR A 59 7.91 -10.32 2.79
CA TYR A 59 9.17 -9.58 2.77
C TYR A 59 10.37 -10.51 2.87
N ASP A 60 11.47 -10.12 2.20
CA ASP A 60 12.79 -10.68 2.46
C ASP A 60 13.33 -10.00 3.72
N MET A 61 13.21 -10.68 4.85
CA MET A 61 13.58 -10.11 6.15
C MET A 61 15.09 -9.90 6.31
N GLU A 62 15.92 -10.68 5.63
CA GLU A 62 17.37 -10.47 5.64
C GLU A 62 17.72 -9.16 4.94
N VAL A 63 17.14 -8.92 3.77
CA VAL A 63 17.30 -7.67 3.02
C VAL A 63 16.80 -6.49 3.84
N ALA A 64 15.61 -6.63 4.43
CA ALA A 64 15.02 -5.56 5.24
C ALA A 64 15.90 -5.19 6.43
N ARG A 65 16.38 -6.17 7.18
CA ARG A 65 17.27 -5.94 8.33
C ARG A 65 18.57 -5.26 7.90
N PHE A 66 19.18 -5.74 6.82
CA PHE A 66 20.42 -5.18 6.32
C PHE A 66 20.30 -3.68 6.03
N TYR A 67 19.29 -3.30 5.24
CA TYR A 67 19.13 -1.89 4.84
C TYR A 67 18.67 -0.99 5.97
N LEU A 68 17.82 -1.49 6.88
CA LEU A 68 17.36 -0.69 8.02
C LEU A 68 18.50 -0.49 9.05
N GLU A 69 19.33 -1.48 9.27
CA GLU A 69 20.52 -1.33 10.12
C GLU A 69 21.51 -0.34 9.50
N LEU A 70 21.70 -0.41 8.19
CA LEU A 70 22.57 0.52 7.47
C LEU A 70 22.07 1.96 7.59
N LYS A 71 20.76 2.15 7.65
CA LYS A 71 20.13 3.45 7.86
C LYS A 71 20.23 3.94 9.30
N GLY A 72 20.60 3.07 10.23
CA GLY A 72 20.69 3.40 11.65
C GLY A 72 19.40 3.25 12.43
N VAL A 73 18.47 2.45 11.91
CA VAL A 73 17.20 2.17 12.58
C VAL A 73 17.45 1.24 13.76
N ASP A 74 17.17 1.71 14.97
CA ASP A 74 17.36 0.97 16.22
C ASP A 74 16.00 0.48 16.75
N HIS A 75 15.43 -0.48 16.03
CA HIS A 75 14.13 -1.07 16.35
C HIS A 75 14.10 -2.49 15.81
N PRO A 76 13.47 -3.46 16.52
CA PRO A 76 13.29 -4.79 15.97
C PRO A 76 12.56 -4.74 14.63
N VAL A 77 13.12 -5.38 13.61
CA VAL A 77 12.56 -5.36 12.26
C VAL A 77 11.59 -6.52 12.13
N THR A 78 10.31 -6.18 12.00
CA THR A 78 9.22 -7.12 11.78
C THR A 78 8.43 -6.71 10.54
N PRO A 79 7.64 -7.62 9.93
CA PRO A 79 6.78 -7.21 8.82
C PRO A 79 5.85 -6.05 9.18
N GLU A 80 5.30 -6.05 10.40
CA GLU A 80 4.43 -5.00 10.91
C GLU A 80 5.16 -3.67 10.98
N PHE A 81 6.40 -3.65 11.48
CA PHE A 81 7.22 -2.45 11.54
C PHE A 81 7.51 -1.89 10.15
N ILE A 82 7.90 -2.76 9.21
CA ILE A 82 8.20 -2.37 7.83
C ILE A 82 6.97 -1.70 7.19
N PHE A 83 5.81 -2.30 7.37
CA PHE A 83 4.56 -1.83 6.76
C PHE A 83 4.05 -0.55 7.44
N ASP A 84 3.95 -0.56 8.76
CA ASP A 84 3.34 0.54 9.53
C ASP A 84 4.18 1.81 9.48
N GLU A 85 5.51 1.68 9.47
CA GLU A 85 6.41 2.83 9.34
C GLU A 85 6.54 3.34 7.90
N GLY A 86 5.95 2.66 6.96
CA GLY A 86 5.93 3.08 5.56
C GLY A 86 7.18 2.76 4.77
N TYR A 87 8.09 1.96 5.31
CA TYR A 87 9.29 1.57 4.57
C TYR A 87 8.94 0.75 3.33
N CYS A 88 7.90 -0.07 3.41
CA CYS A 88 7.34 -0.79 2.26
C CYS A 88 5.86 -1.06 2.56
N THR A 89 4.97 -0.32 1.92
CA THR A 89 3.53 -0.36 2.20
C THR A 89 2.74 -0.03 0.93
N TRP A 90 1.40 -0.04 1.02
CA TRP A 90 0.58 0.38 -0.12
C TRP A 90 0.85 1.83 -0.50
N TYR A 91 0.82 2.11 -1.79
CA TYR A 91 0.77 3.49 -2.26
C TYR A 91 -0.65 4.02 -1.98
N GLY A 92 -0.77 5.00 -1.08
CA GLY A 92 -2.08 5.42 -0.58
C GLY A 92 -2.55 4.53 0.56
N MET A 93 -3.85 4.29 0.65
CA MET A 93 -4.47 3.50 1.74
C MET A 93 -4.75 2.06 1.36
N SER A 94 -4.86 1.76 0.06
CA SER A 94 -5.19 0.43 -0.44
C SER A 94 -4.32 0.07 -1.65
N PRO A 95 -4.24 -1.23 -2.01
CA PRO A 95 -3.46 -1.66 -3.17
C PRO A 95 -3.87 -1.02 -4.49
N ASN A 96 -5.14 -0.62 -4.61
CA ASN A 96 -5.71 -0.12 -5.87
C ASN A 96 -5.92 1.40 -5.89
N ASP A 97 -5.41 2.12 -4.89
CA ASP A 97 -5.67 3.56 -4.75
C ASP A 97 -5.27 4.37 -5.98
N LEU A 98 -4.14 4.03 -6.58
CA LEU A 98 -3.67 4.80 -7.74
C LEU A 98 -4.63 4.68 -8.92
N GLU A 99 -5.14 3.48 -9.19
CA GLU A 99 -6.13 3.24 -10.26
C GLU A 99 -7.46 3.89 -9.92
N GLU A 100 -7.91 3.77 -8.67
CA GLU A 100 -9.16 4.36 -8.20
C GLU A 100 -9.11 5.89 -8.28
N ASN A 101 -8.00 6.49 -7.86
CA ASN A 101 -7.82 7.94 -7.94
C ASN A 101 -7.77 8.43 -9.38
N ALA A 102 -7.16 7.66 -10.29
CA ALA A 102 -7.16 7.99 -11.71
C ALA A 102 -8.58 7.97 -12.29
N ARG A 103 -9.38 6.96 -11.92
CA ARG A 103 -10.78 6.85 -12.35
C ARG A 103 -11.61 8.04 -11.85
N VAL A 104 -11.48 8.37 -10.57
CA VAL A 104 -12.18 9.51 -9.97
C VAL A 104 -11.79 10.81 -10.67
N HIS A 105 -10.50 10.99 -10.96
CA HIS A 105 -10.01 12.17 -11.68
C HIS A 105 -10.66 12.28 -13.06
N GLN A 106 -10.73 11.18 -13.81
CA GLN A 106 -11.35 11.16 -15.13
C GLN A 106 -12.85 11.53 -15.05
N GLU A 107 -13.57 11.01 -14.08
CA GLU A 107 -14.99 11.32 -13.89
C GLU A 107 -15.22 12.79 -13.54
N LEU A 108 -14.31 13.42 -12.80
CA LEU A 108 -14.43 14.81 -12.37
C LEU A 108 -13.80 15.81 -13.33
N LEU A 109 -13.15 15.35 -14.39
CA LEU A 109 -12.46 16.22 -15.32
C LEU A 109 -13.36 17.30 -15.97
N PRO A 110 -14.61 16.98 -16.41
CA PRO A 110 -15.52 18.02 -16.92
C PRO A 110 -15.84 19.10 -15.89
N LEU A 111 -15.97 18.74 -14.62
CA LEU A 111 -16.24 19.66 -13.54
C LEU A 111 -15.04 20.56 -13.26
N GLN A 112 -13.82 20.04 -13.34
CA GLN A 112 -12.57 20.81 -13.18
C GLN A 112 -12.50 21.98 -14.17
N LYS A 113 -12.98 21.76 -15.40
CA LYS A 113 -12.97 22.79 -16.44
C LYS A 113 -14.04 23.85 -16.21
N LYS A 114 -15.15 23.51 -15.57
CA LYS A 114 -16.28 24.44 -15.36
C LYS A 114 -16.14 25.23 -14.06
N ASP A 115 -15.80 24.56 -12.95
CA ASP A 115 -15.77 25.15 -11.62
C ASP A 115 -14.73 24.44 -10.76
N LYS A 116 -13.56 25.05 -10.65
CA LYS A 116 -12.43 24.48 -9.91
C LYS A 116 -12.75 24.27 -8.41
N LEU A 117 -13.50 25.21 -7.81
CA LEU A 117 -13.83 25.10 -6.39
C LEU A 117 -14.76 23.92 -6.15
N LEU A 118 -15.75 23.74 -6.98
CA LEU A 118 -16.68 22.62 -6.89
C LEU A 118 -15.95 21.30 -7.14
N TYR A 119 -15.01 21.28 -8.10
CA TYR A 119 -14.16 20.13 -8.36
C TYR A 119 -13.37 19.71 -7.10
N PHE A 120 -12.70 20.66 -6.45
CA PHE A 120 -11.92 20.35 -5.24
C PHE A 120 -12.81 19.89 -4.09
N ASN A 121 -13.96 20.50 -3.91
CA ASN A 121 -14.90 20.11 -2.87
C ASN A 121 -15.42 18.69 -3.10
N GLU A 122 -15.75 18.35 -4.33
CA GLU A 122 -16.24 17.02 -4.69
C GLU A 122 -15.13 15.96 -4.55
N LEU A 123 -13.91 16.28 -4.99
CA LEU A 123 -12.76 15.40 -4.83
C LEU A 123 -12.49 15.11 -3.35
N LYS A 124 -12.51 16.15 -2.52
CA LYS A 124 -12.32 16.02 -1.07
C LYS A 124 -13.41 15.14 -0.45
N ARG A 125 -14.67 15.34 -0.83
CA ARG A 125 -15.79 14.55 -0.34
C ARG A 125 -15.61 13.07 -0.67
N ILE A 126 -15.25 12.76 -1.92
CA ILE A 126 -15.04 11.39 -2.37
C ILE A 126 -13.89 10.73 -1.61
N ARG A 127 -12.77 11.43 -1.46
CA ARG A 127 -11.60 10.88 -0.75
C ARG A 127 -11.88 10.64 0.72
N LEU A 128 -12.59 11.55 1.38
CA LEU A 128 -12.96 11.35 2.79
C LEU A 128 -13.91 10.17 2.95
N ALA A 129 -14.84 9.99 2.01
CA ALA A 129 -15.74 8.84 2.03
C ALA A 129 -14.98 7.52 1.80
N GLN A 130 -14.03 7.48 0.87
CA GLN A 130 -13.19 6.32 0.63
C GLN A 130 -12.36 5.96 1.88
N PHE A 131 -11.74 6.96 2.50
CA PHE A 131 -10.96 6.77 3.72
C PHE A 131 -11.81 6.21 4.85
N ALA A 132 -13.02 6.78 5.06
CA ALA A 132 -13.94 6.32 6.09
C ALA A 132 -14.36 4.86 5.86
N GLU A 133 -14.61 4.49 4.61
CA GLU A 133 -14.97 3.11 4.27
C GLU A 133 -13.82 2.14 4.51
N LEU A 134 -12.60 2.50 4.12
CA LEU A 134 -11.41 1.67 4.36
C LEU A 134 -11.16 1.50 5.86
N LYS A 135 -11.36 2.56 6.64
CA LYS A 135 -11.21 2.51 8.09
C LYS A 135 -12.27 1.59 8.71
N LYS A 136 -13.50 1.72 8.25
CA LYS A 136 -14.63 0.89 8.72
C LYS A 136 -14.42 -0.58 8.38
N THR A 137 -13.89 -0.89 7.20
CA THR A 137 -13.63 -2.27 6.78
C THR A 137 -12.36 -2.87 7.39
N GLY A 138 -11.61 -2.09 8.16
CA GLY A 138 -10.49 -2.60 8.94
C GLY A 138 -9.13 -2.58 8.24
N TRP A 139 -8.97 -1.79 7.17
CA TRP A 139 -7.67 -1.65 6.53
C TRP A 139 -6.63 -1.13 7.53
N ARG A 140 -5.53 -1.86 7.64
CA ARG A 140 -4.49 -1.58 8.62
C ARG A 140 -3.89 -0.19 8.45
N LYS A 141 -3.58 0.17 7.21
CA LYS A 141 -3.00 1.48 6.92
C LYS A 141 -3.94 2.62 7.27
N ALA A 142 -5.23 2.44 7.10
CA ALA A 142 -6.23 3.43 7.47
C ALA A 142 -6.36 3.59 8.99
N GLN A 143 -6.11 2.53 9.76
CA GLN A 143 -6.17 2.59 11.24
C GLN A 143 -5.00 3.36 11.84
N ASN A 144 -3.86 3.41 11.15
CA ASN A 144 -2.62 3.98 11.67
C ASN A 144 -2.45 5.48 11.39
N ILE A 145 -3.49 6.13 10.88
CA ILE A 145 -3.48 7.58 10.60
C ILE A 145 -4.26 8.34 11.66
#